data_87045df7b2c34142740a6079c3ebf786
#
_entry.id   87045df7b2c34142740a6079c3ebf786
#
_cell.length_a   1.000
_cell.length_b   1.000
_cell.length_c   1.000
_cell.angle_alpha   90.00
_cell.angle_beta   90.00
_cell.angle_gamma   90.00
#
_symmetry.space_group_name_H-M   'P 1'
#
loop_
_entity.id
_entity.type
_entity.pdbx_description
1 polymer ?
#
loop_
_entity_poly.entity_id
_entity_poly.type
_entity_poly.pdbx_seq_one_letter_code
_entity_poly.pdbx_strand_id
1 'polypeptide(L)'
;ACAGLKRLGFDDRIGAAIDEDFLLPAGGQGAVGIEHRETDSRIAELLAPLAHEETSRRVIAERTVVRRLDGGCDVPIASFAVAEGDSLWLRARVGSPDGKTVIVSDARGSEPEALGIEVADALIAKGAAEILKAARS
;
A
#
# COMPACT_ATOMS: atom_id res chain seq x y z
N ALA A 1 -6.54 10.67 -6.48
CA ALA A 1 -7.33 10.94 -6.50
C ALA A 1 -8.51 11.80 -6.10
N CYS A 2 -9.66 11.27 -5.74
CA CYS A 2 -10.83 12.09 -5.43
C CYS A 2 -10.58 13.21 -4.40
N ALA A 3 -9.80 12.93 -3.34
CA ALA A 3 -9.47 13.92 -2.32
C ALA A 3 -8.76 15.17 -2.89
N GLY A 4 -7.85 15.00 -3.85
CA GLY A 4 -7.16 16.10 -4.51
C GLY A 4 -8.12 16.94 -5.37
N LEU A 5 -8.98 16.29 -6.14
CA LEU A 5 -10.00 16.98 -6.95
C LEU A 5 -10.98 17.76 -6.07
N LYS A 6 -11.49 17.15 -5.00
CA LYS A 6 -12.36 17.82 -4.02
C LYS A 6 -11.69 19.04 -3.39
N ARG A 7 -10.42 18.90 -2.96
CA ARG A 7 -9.67 20.01 -2.39
C ARG A 7 -9.48 21.20 -3.34
N LEU A 8 -9.42 20.92 -4.65
CA LEU A 8 -9.29 21.95 -5.70
C LEU A 8 -10.65 22.45 -6.22
N GLY A 9 -11.76 22.00 -5.69
CA GLY A 9 -13.10 22.39 -6.12
C GLY A 9 -13.52 21.81 -7.48
N PHE A 10 -12.95 20.65 -7.86
CA PHE A 10 -13.25 19.95 -9.13
C PHE A 10 -14.14 18.72 -8.91
N ASP A 11 -15.10 18.81 -8.01
CA ASP A 11 -16.00 17.71 -7.66
C ASP A 11 -16.82 17.24 -8.89
N ASP A 12 -17.21 18.14 -9.76
CA ASP A 12 -17.93 17.91 -11.01
C ASP A 12 -17.14 17.06 -12.04
N ARG A 13 -15.81 16.98 -11.88
CA ARG A 13 -14.94 16.15 -12.71
C ARG A 13 -14.77 14.72 -12.20
N ILE A 14 -15.35 14.38 -11.05
CA ILE A 14 -15.30 13.03 -10.47
C ILE A 14 -16.45 12.23 -11.09
N GLY A 15 -16.13 11.36 -12.08
CA GLY A 15 -17.12 10.49 -12.69
C GLY A 15 -17.61 9.39 -11.73
N ALA A 16 -16.70 8.80 -10.95
CA ALA A 16 -17.02 7.82 -9.91
C ALA A 16 -15.88 7.74 -8.88
N ALA A 17 -16.20 7.46 -7.62
CA ALA A 17 -15.26 6.95 -6.65
C ALA A 17 -15.22 5.43 -6.76
N ILE A 18 -14.07 4.86 -7.13
CA ILE A 18 -13.92 3.42 -7.30
C ILE A 18 -13.72 2.79 -5.94
N ASP A 19 -14.50 1.76 -5.64
CA ASP A 19 -14.41 0.98 -4.42
C ASP A 19 -13.10 0.17 -4.39
N GLU A 20 -12.47 0.07 -3.22
CA GLU A 20 -11.23 -0.67 -3.03
C GLU A 20 -11.38 -2.18 -3.20
N ASP A 21 -12.58 -2.73 -3.06
CA ASP A 21 -12.85 -4.14 -3.35
C ASP A 21 -12.75 -4.43 -4.85
N PHE A 22 -13.13 -3.46 -5.66
CA PHE A 22 -13.00 -3.55 -7.11
C PHE A 22 -11.55 -3.26 -7.57
N LEU A 23 -10.95 -2.17 -7.09
CA LEU A 23 -9.60 -1.74 -7.46
C LEU A 23 -8.79 -1.35 -6.23
N LEU A 24 -7.90 -2.25 -5.78
CA LEU A 24 -6.98 -1.94 -4.69
C LEU A 24 -6.05 -0.79 -5.07
N PRO A 25 -5.84 0.17 -4.16
CA PRO A 25 -4.89 1.25 -4.37
C PRO A 25 -3.42 0.77 -4.26
N ALA A 26 -2.50 1.62 -4.68
CA ALA A 26 -1.07 1.42 -4.41
C ALA A 26 -0.78 1.54 -2.90
N GLY A 27 0.22 0.82 -2.43
CA GLY A 27 0.60 0.83 -1.01
C GLY A 27 0.95 2.23 -0.49
N GLY A 28 0.32 2.63 0.60
CA GLY A 28 0.45 3.95 1.19
C GLY A 28 -0.36 5.04 0.51
N GLN A 29 -1.25 4.69 -0.42
CA GLN A 29 -2.10 5.66 -1.13
C GLN A 29 -2.94 6.50 -0.15
N GLY A 30 -2.82 7.82 -0.26
CA GLY A 30 -3.57 8.77 0.57
C GLY A 30 -2.95 9.06 1.93
N ALA A 31 -1.91 8.34 2.35
CA ALA A 31 -1.14 8.69 3.54
C ALA A 31 -0.18 9.86 3.24
N VAL A 32 -0.09 10.81 4.16
CA VAL A 32 0.89 11.91 4.09
C VAL A 32 2.13 11.47 4.85
N GLY A 33 3.26 11.36 4.16
CA GLY A 33 4.57 11.12 4.76
C GLY A 33 5.33 12.41 4.95
N ILE A 34 5.94 12.59 6.12
CA ILE A 34 6.82 13.71 6.42
C ILE A 34 8.23 13.16 6.62
N GLU A 35 9.16 13.62 5.80
CA GLU A 35 10.56 13.19 5.85
C GLU A 35 11.41 14.25 6.59
N HIS A 36 12.27 13.79 7.47
CA HIS A 36 13.25 14.62 8.16
C HIS A 36 14.57 13.87 8.32
N ARG A 37 15.64 14.58 8.70
CA ARG A 37 16.94 13.95 8.99
C ARG A 37 16.81 13.09 10.23
N GLU A 38 17.29 11.84 10.18
CA GLU A 38 17.25 10.88 11.29
C GLU A 38 17.93 11.43 12.56
N THR A 39 18.99 12.21 12.39
CA THR A 39 19.76 12.81 13.50
C THR A 39 19.15 14.09 14.08
N ASP A 40 18.06 14.61 13.51
CA ASP A 40 17.41 15.84 13.97
C ASP A 40 16.31 15.53 14.98
N SER A 41 16.70 15.30 16.25
CA SER A 41 15.78 15.01 17.34
C SER A 41 14.76 16.12 17.59
N ARG A 42 15.17 17.40 17.41
CA ARG A 42 14.28 18.53 17.61
C ARG A 42 13.13 18.51 16.61
N ILE A 43 13.40 18.22 15.33
CA ILE A 43 12.34 18.10 14.32
C ILE A 43 11.49 16.86 14.57
N ALA A 44 12.10 15.72 14.95
CA ALA A 44 11.36 14.52 15.31
C ALA A 44 10.34 14.78 16.43
N GLU A 45 10.73 15.48 17.49
CA GLU A 45 9.84 15.85 18.61
C GLU A 45 8.69 16.77 18.15
N LEU A 46 8.95 17.73 17.27
CA LEU A 46 7.91 18.62 16.72
C LEU A 46 6.91 17.88 15.83
N LEU A 47 7.35 16.84 15.13
CA LEU A 47 6.51 16.04 14.23
C LEU A 47 5.74 14.92 14.96
N ALA A 48 6.23 14.46 16.11
CA ALA A 48 5.62 13.36 16.85
C ALA A 48 4.10 13.52 17.11
N PRO A 49 3.57 14.73 17.45
CA PRO A 49 2.13 14.91 17.64
C PRO A 49 1.28 14.73 16.37
N LEU A 50 1.90 14.72 15.18
CA LEU A 50 1.24 14.51 13.90
C LEU A 50 1.15 13.02 13.53
N ALA A 51 1.83 12.15 14.27
CA ALA A 51 1.80 10.72 14.03
C ALA A 51 0.39 10.15 14.29
N HIS A 52 -0.12 9.39 13.31
CA HIS A 52 -1.39 8.69 13.43
C HIS A 52 -1.11 7.19 13.44
N GLU A 53 -1.20 6.57 14.61
CA GLU A 53 -0.76 5.19 14.85
C GLU A 53 -1.43 4.18 13.92
N GLU A 54 -2.76 4.23 13.81
CA GLU A 54 -3.51 3.33 12.92
C GLU A 54 -3.04 3.44 11.46
N THR A 55 -2.88 4.67 10.96
CA THR A 55 -2.38 4.88 9.59
C THR A 55 -0.95 4.37 9.44
N SER A 56 -0.10 4.59 10.43
CA SER A 56 1.29 4.10 10.42
C SER A 56 1.34 2.58 10.33
N ARG A 57 0.55 1.87 11.15
CA ARG A 57 0.46 0.41 11.13
C ARG A 57 0.01 -0.11 9.75
N ARG A 58 -1.03 0.49 9.18
CA ARG A 58 -1.54 0.14 7.84
C ARG A 58 -0.47 0.34 6.76
N VAL A 59 0.15 1.51 6.72
CA VAL A 59 1.18 1.86 5.74
C VAL A 59 2.41 0.98 5.87
N ILE A 60 2.82 0.63 7.10
CA ILE A 60 3.94 -0.31 7.33
C ILE A 60 3.62 -1.66 6.69
N ALA A 61 2.44 -2.24 6.92
CA ALA A 61 2.04 -3.50 6.33
C ALA A 61 2.02 -3.45 4.79
N GLU A 62 1.38 -2.43 4.23
CA GLU A 62 1.29 -2.22 2.78
C GLU A 62 2.66 -2.05 2.12
N ARG A 63 3.51 -1.20 2.67
CA ARG A 63 4.87 -0.96 2.14
C ARG A 63 5.79 -2.15 2.32
N THR A 64 5.55 -2.99 3.33
CA THR A 64 6.32 -4.23 3.50
C THR A 64 6.06 -5.20 2.37
N VAL A 65 4.81 -5.33 1.89
CA VAL A 65 4.50 -6.10 0.67
C VAL A 65 5.32 -5.58 -0.51
N VAL A 66 5.26 -4.28 -0.76
CA VAL A 66 5.96 -3.65 -1.90
C VAL A 66 7.47 -3.88 -1.80
N ARG A 67 8.07 -3.64 -0.63
CA ARG A 67 9.51 -3.86 -0.40
C ARG A 67 9.92 -5.33 -0.59
N ARG A 68 9.12 -6.27 -0.07
CA ARG A 68 9.41 -7.70 -0.15
C ARG A 68 9.33 -8.23 -1.59
N LEU A 69 8.48 -7.64 -2.42
CA LEU A 69 8.37 -7.93 -3.85
C LEU A 69 9.39 -7.14 -4.70
N ASP A 70 10.30 -6.39 -4.07
CA ASP A 70 11.23 -5.48 -4.75
C ASP A 70 10.51 -4.54 -5.72
N GLY A 71 9.35 -4.02 -5.26
CA GLY A 71 8.47 -3.19 -6.08
C GLY A 71 8.90 -1.73 -6.10
N GLY A 72 8.97 -1.16 -7.29
CA GLY A 72 9.07 0.29 -7.54
C GLY A 72 7.73 0.87 -7.99
N CYS A 73 7.74 2.14 -8.41
CA CYS A 73 6.55 2.82 -8.96
C CYS A 73 6.14 2.31 -10.35
N ASP A 74 6.99 1.55 -10.98
CA ASP A 74 6.90 1.02 -12.35
C ASP A 74 6.35 -0.41 -12.43
N VAL A 75 6.06 -1.03 -11.28
CA VAL A 75 5.55 -2.41 -11.24
C VAL A 75 4.09 -2.47 -10.79
N PRO A 76 3.28 -3.36 -11.35
CA PRO A 76 1.84 -3.44 -11.13
C PRO A 76 1.50 -4.14 -9.79
N ILE A 77 1.85 -3.52 -8.68
CA ILE A 77 1.57 -3.98 -7.32
C ILE A 77 0.55 -3.05 -6.67
N ALA A 78 -0.49 -3.63 -6.09
CA ALA A 78 -1.42 -2.96 -5.21
C ALA A 78 -1.41 -3.63 -3.83
N SER A 79 -1.52 -2.82 -2.76
CA SER A 79 -1.64 -3.33 -1.39
C SER A 79 -2.45 -2.36 -0.55
N PHE A 80 -3.38 -2.89 0.23
CA PHE A 80 -4.29 -2.10 1.03
C PHE A 80 -4.64 -2.81 2.34
N ALA A 81 -4.42 -2.12 3.46
CA ALA A 81 -4.72 -2.61 4.79
C ALA A 81 -5.91 -1.86 5.39
N VAL A 82 -6.78 -2.59 6.08
CA VAL A 82 -7.90 -2.05 6.86
C VAL A 82 -7.71 -2.49 8.31
N ALA A 83 -7.98 -1.56 9.25
CA ALA A 83 -7.97 -1.90 10.67
C ALA A 83 -9.24 -2.66 11.04
N GLU A 84 -9.08 -3.80 11.72
CA GLU A 84 -10.15 -4.62 12.28
C GLU A 84 -9.85 -4.80 13.79
N GLY A 85 -10.22 -3.81 14.61
CA GLY A 85 -9.83 -3.76 16.03
C GLY A 85 -8.31 -3.69 16.18
N ASP A 86 -7.71 -4.61 16.95
CA ASP A 86 -6.26 -4.67 17.16
C ASP A 86 -5.50 -5.33 16.00
N SER A 87 -6.22 -5.91 15.03
CA SER A 87 -5.66 -6.57 13.86
C SER A 87 -5.78 -5.70 12.61
N LEU A 88 -5.02 -6.07 11.58
CA LEU A 88 -5.14 -5.54 10.23
C LEU A 88 -5.59 -6.65 9.29
N TRP A 89 -6.46 -6.33 8.35
CA TRP A 89 -6.70 -7.13 7.16
C TRP A 89 -5.95 -6.52 5.98
N LEU A 90 -4.91 -7.21 5.52
CA LEU A 90 -4.07 -6.77 4.40
C LEU A 90 -4.41 -7.57 3.15
N ARG A 91 -4.73 -6.87 2.08
CA ARG A 91 -5.00 -7.40 0.74
C ARG A 91 -3.93 -6.91 -0.22
N ALA A 92 -3.44 -7.79 -1.10
CA ALA A 92 -2.49 -7.39 -2.13
C ALA A 92 -2.75 -8.09 -3.46
N ARG A 93 -2.39 -7.42 -4.55
CA ARG A 93 -2.53 -7.90 -5.93
C ARG A 93 -1.27 -7.58 -6.73
N VAL A 94 -0.91 -8.51 -7.62
CA VAL A 94 0.14 -8.31 -8.64
C VAL A 94 -0.49 -8.63 -9.99
N GLY A 95 -0.47 -7.67 -10.91
CA GLY A 95 -1.03 -7.81 -12.25
C GLY A 95 0.05 -8.00 -13.32
N SER A 96 -0.24 -8.74 -14.40
CA SER A 96 0.61 -8.75 -15.57
C SER A 96 0.45 -7.44 -16.38
N PRO A 97 1.50 -6.98 -17.11
CA PRO A 97 1.41 -5.74 -17.90
C PRO A 97 0.33 -5.76 -18.97
N ASP A 98 -0.03 -6.94 -19.49
CA ASP A 98 -1.10 -7.12 -20.46
C ASP A 98 -2.51 -7.25 -19.84
N GLY A 99 -2.60 -7.19 -18.50
CA GLY A 99 -3.84 -7.26 -17.73
C GLY A 99 -4.54 -8.62 -17.69
N LYS A 100 -3.94 -9.67 -18.26
CA LYS A 100 -4.58 -10.99 -18.35
C LYS A 100 -4.46 -11.83 -17.09
N THR A 101 -3.43 -11.61 -16.29
CA THR A 101 -3.17 -12.37 -15.08
C THR A 101 -3.13 -11.44 -13.87
N VAL A 102 -3.89 -11.77 -12.84
CA VAL A 102 -3.84 -11.08 -11.55
C VAL A 102 -3.66 -12.12 -10.45
N ILE A 103 -2.55 -12.04 -9.72
CA ILE A 103 -2.30 -12.85 -8.54
C ILE A 103 -2.77 -12.08 -7.32
N VAL A 104 -3.50 -12.75 -6.44
CA VAL A 104 -4.08 -12.16 -5.23
C VAL A 104 -3.66 -12.91 -3.98
N SER A 105 -3.47 -12.17 -2.90
CA SER A 105 -3.29 -12.72 -1.54
C SER A 105 -3.85 -11.76 -0.52
N ASP A 106 -4.32 -12.31 0.59
CA ASP A 106 -4.71 -11.55 1.76
C ASP A 106 -4.44 -12.36 3.03
N ALA A 107 -4.26 -11.65 4.15
CA ALA A 107 -4.14 -12.24 5.47
C ALA A 107 -4.58 -11.24 6.56
N ARG A 108 -4.73 -11.74 7.78
CA ARG A 108 -5.04 -10.95 8.97
C ARG A 108 -3.98 -11.17 10.04
N GLY A 109 -3.58 -10.08 10.70
CA GLY A 109 -2.58 -10.16 11.77
C GLY A 109 -2.43 -8.85 12.51
N SER A 110 -1.86 -8.89 13.71
CA SER A 110 -1.63 -7.72 14.57
C SER A 110 -0.30 -7.04 14.29
N GLU A 111 0.70 -7.79 13.79
CA GLU A 111 2.05 -7.30 13.55
C GLU A 111 2.22 -6.86 12.09
N PRO A 112 2.29 -5.55 11.79
CA PRO A 112 2.24 -5.03 10.43
C PRO A 112 3.33 -5.57 9.49
N GLU A 113 4.59 -5.64 9.96
CA GLU A 113 5.69 -6.13 9.13
C GLU A 113 5.57 -7.62 8.86
N ALA A 114 5.28 -8.43 9.89
CA ALA A 114 5.11 -9.86 9.73
C ALA A 114 3.96 -10.19 8.77
N LEU A 115 2.84 -9.46 8.89
CA LEU A 115 1.69 -9.58 8.01
C LEU A 115 2.05 -9.22 6.56
N GLY A 116 2.81 -8.14 6.36
CA GLY A 116 3.27 -7.74 5.03
C GLY A 116 4.18 -8.79 4.38
N ILE A 117 5.09 -9.41 5.15
CA ILE A 117 5.95 -10.49 4.69
C ILE A 117 5.12 -11.73 4.31
N GLU A 118 4.19 -12.14 5.16
CA GLU A 118 3.30 -13.29 4.91
C GLU A 118 2.54 -13.15 3.59
N VAL A 119 1.89 -12.00 3.39
CA VAL A 119 1.12 -11.73 2.17
C VAL A 119 2.02 -11.70 0.93
N ALA A 120 3.20 -11.09 1.02
CA ALA A 120 4.14 -11.03 -0.09
C ALA A 120 4.71 -12.41 -0.45
N ASP A 121 5.09 -13.23 0.54
CA ASP A 121 5.61 -14.58 0.32
C ASP A 121 4.53 -15.49 -0.31
N ALA A 122 3.26 -15.32 0.08
CA ALA A 122 2.15 -16.01 -0.56
C ALA A 122 1.95 -15.58 -2.04
N LEU A 123 2.15 -14.31 -2.37
CA LEU A 123 2.14 -13.83 -3.76
C LEU A 123 3.31 -14.44 -4.56
N ILE A 124 4.53 -14.46 -3.98
CA ILE A 124 5.71 -15.07 -4.61
C ILE A 124 5.47 -16.55 -4.90
N ALA A 125 4.93 -17.29 -3.92
CA ALA A 125 4.61 -18.71 -4.09
C ALA A 125 3.59 -18.98 -5.21
N LYS A 126 2.75 -18.00 -5.53
CA LYS A 126 1.76 -18.05 -6.63
C LYS A 126 2.32 -17.56 -7.98
N GLY A 127 3.63 -17.22 -8.08
CA GLY A 127 4.28 -16.81 -9.33
C GLY A 127 4.37 -15.30 -9.54
N ALA A 128 4.21 -14.47 -8.52
CA ALA A 128 4.31 -13.02 -8.67
C ALA A 128 5.70 -12.55 -9.16
N ALA A 129 6.76 -13.28 -8.81
CA ALA A 129 8.12 -12.94 -9.21
C ALA A 129 8.32 -12.93 -10.74
N GLU A 130 7.73 -13.89 -11.45
CA GLU A 130 7.78 -13.97 -12.91
C GLU A 130 7.06 -12.81 -13.58
N ILE A 131 5.88 -12.44 -13.06
CA ILE A 131 5.11 -11.29 -13.57
C ILE A 131 5.91 -9.99 -13.38
N LEU A 132 6.49 -9.79 -12.19
CA LEU A 132 7.29 -8.59 -11.89
C LEU A 132 8.55 -8.51 -12.74
N LYS A 133 9.20 -9.64 -13.00
CA LYS A 133 10.35 -9.69 -13.92
C LYS A 133 9.96 -9.31 -15.35
N ALA A 134 8.81 -9.78 -15.83
CA ALA A 134 8.32 -9.43 -17.15
C ALA A 134 7.88 -7.95 -17.25
N ALA A 135 7.43 -7.34 -16.17
CA ALA A 135 7.05 -5.94 -16.13
C ALA A 135 8.25 -4.97 -16.19
N ARG A 136 9.46 -5.43 -15.82
CA ARG A 136 10.70 -4.64 -15.82
C ARG A 136 11.51 -4.76 -17.13
N SER A 137 11.13 -5.64 -18.02
CA SER A 137 11.81 -5.88 -19.31
C SER A 137 11.19 -5.04 -20.43
#